data_a3a914580d7eff2d093cb010466f8527
#
_entry.id   a3a914580d7eff2d093cb010466f8527
#
_cell.length_a   1.000
_cell.length_b   1.000
_cell.length_c   1.000
_cell.angle_alpha   90.00
_cell.angle_beta   90.00
_cell.angle_gamma   90.00
#
_symmetry.space_group_name_H-M   'P 1'
#
loop_
_entity.id
_entity.type
_entity.pdbx_description
1 polymer ?
#
loop_
_entity_poly.entity_id
_entity_poly.type
_entity_poly.pdbx_seq_one_letter_code
_entity_poly.pdbx_strand_id
1 'polypeptide(L)'
;MRLLLDINIVLDVAFQRPGEPATSALIARCGREHQAWLAWHSIATIAYLVERQHSAQMARAFIRGLLGWADVAVTQHADALQALDWPMPDFEDALQAAAAVACGAQFIITRNVRDFSGSPIPALTPEAFLAQKASPSAVVTQRGKPSAT
;
A
#
# COMPACT_ATOMS: atom_id res chain seq x y z
N MET A 1 -8.83 6.68 2.29
CA MET A 1 -8.54 5.58 1.34
C MET A 1 -7.68 4.52 2.00
N ARG A 2 -7.77 3.27 1.56
CA ARG A 2 -6.84 2.19 1.94
C ARG A 2 -5.76 2.05 0.87
N LEU A 3 -4.52 2.03 1.29
CA LEU A 3 -3.35 1.97 0.41
C LEU A 3 -2.49 0.79 0.83
N LEU A 4 -2.14 -0.10 -0.10
CA LEU A 4 -1.10 -1.08 0.16
C LEU A 4 0.25 -0.46 -0.18
N LEU A 5 1.19 -0.51 0.74
CA LEU A 5 2.54 0.00 0.53
C LEU A 5 3.47 -1.14 0.12
N ASP A 6 4.10 -1.00 -1.04
CA ASP A 6 5.18 -1.88 -1.47
C ASP A 6 6.40 -1.73 -0.54
N ILE A 7 7.17 -2.79 -0.39
CA ILE A 7 8.41 -2.85 0.39
C ILE A 7 9.31 -1.62 0.14
N ASN A 8 9.51 -1.27 -1.13
CA ASN A 8 10.42 -0.19 -1.49
C ASN A 8 9.98 1.17 -0.94
N ILE A 9 8.69 1.39 -0.77
CA ILE A 9 8.16 2.61 -0.14
C ILE A 9 8.58 2.69 1.32
N VAL A 10 8.50 1.59 2.04
CA VAL A 10 8.93 1.51 3.44
C VAL A 10 10.45 1.65 3.56
N LEU A 11 11.21 1.03 2.65
CA LEU A 11 12.67 1.11 2.63
C LEU A 11 13.20 2.50 2.22
N ASP A 12 12.44 3.27 1.46
CA ASP A 12 12.78 4.67 1.16
C ASP A 12 12.97 5.47 2.46
N VAL A 13 12.07 5.29 3.40
CA VAL A 13 12.14 5.94 4.71
C VAL A 13 13.26 5.35 5.57
N ALA A 14 13.33 4.01 5.64
CA ALA A 14 14.33 3.32 6.46
C ALA A 14 15.76 3.68 6.08
N PHE A 15 16.04 3.88 4.78
CA PHE A 15 17.35 4.10 4.22
C PHE A 15 17.56 5.50 3.63
N GLN A 16 16.63 6.42 3.84
CA GLN A 16 16.67 7.80 3.33
C GLN A 16 17.03 7.87 1.84
N ARG A 17 16.33 7.06 1.02
CA ARG A 17 16.57 6.97 -0.42
C ARG A 17 16.12 8.26 -1.15
N PRO A 18 16.55 8.52 -2.40
CA PRO A 18 16.23 9.75 -3.14
C PRO A 18 14.73 10.05 -3.30
N GLY A 19 13.87 9.06 -3.30
CA GLY A 19 12.40 9.22 -3.36
C GLY A 19 11.72 9.51 -2.02
N GLU A 20 12.48 9.58 -0.94
CA GLU A 20 11.97 9.70 0.43
C GLU A 20 11.07 10.92 0.68
N PRO A 21 11.33 12.13 0.16
CA PRO A 21 10.47 13.28 0.45
C PRO A 21 9.00 13.09 0.05
N ALA A 22 8.73 12.49 -1.11
CA ALA A 22 7.35 12.19 -1.53
C ALA A 22 6.74 11.06 -0.70
N THR A 23 7.54 10.04 -0.39
CA THR A 23 7.13 8.94 0.49
C THR A 23 6.79 9.45 1.88
N SER A 24 7.62 10.28 2.48
CA SER A 24 7.37 10.89 3.80
C SER A 24 6.13 11.75 3.81
N ALA A 25 5.90 12.54 2.76
CA ALA A 25 4.71 13.36 2.62
C ALA A 25 3.44 12.50 2.53
N LEU A 26 3.48 11.36 1.85
CA LEU A 26 2.38 10.40 1.79
C LEU A 26 2.15 9.75 3.15
N ILE A 27 3.20 9.25 3.79
CA ILE A 27 3.12 8.58 5.11
C ILE A 27 2.55 9.54 6.16
N ALA A 28 2.92 10.82 6.13
CA ALA A 28 2.39 11.82 7.05
C ALA A 28 0.86 12.00 6.95
N ARG A 29 0.25 11.61 5.82
CA ARG A 29 -1.21 11.59 5.63
C ARG A 29 -1.86 10.28 6.05
N CYS A 30 -1.07 9.20 6.17
CA CYS A 30 -1.56 7.94 6.68
C CYS A 30 -1.91 8.07 8.17
N GLY A 31 -2.99 7.43 8.57
CA GLY A 31 -3.53 7.55 9.94
C GLY A 31 -4.48 8.73 10.15
N ARG A 32 -4.48 9.74 9.26
CA ARG A 32 -5.46 10.86 9.28
C ARG A 32 -6.42 10.81 8.10
N GLU A 33 -5.86 10.75 6.89
CA GLU A 33 -6.62 10.81 5.63
C GLU A 33 -6.70 9.45 4.96
N HIS A 34 -5.68 8.62 5.15
CA HIS A 34 -5.53 7.31 4.52
C HIS A 34 -5.14 6.24 5.54
N GLN A 35 -5.50 4.99 5.25
CA GLN A 35 -5.06 3.81 5.99
C GLN A 35 -3.96 3.10 5.18
N ALA A 36 -2.79 2.96 5.76
CA ALA A 36 -1.69 2.22 5.17
C ALA A 36 -1.78 0.74 5.56
N TRP A 37 -1.53 -0.12 4.59
CA TRP A 37 -1.53 -1.57 4.75
C TRP A 37 -0.24 -2.16 4.19
N LEU A 38 0.21 -3.24 4.80
CA LEU A 38 1.38 -4.02 4.41
C LEU A 38 0.98 -5.45 4.10
N ALA A 39 1.63 -6.07 3.13
CA ALA A 39 1.52 -7.51 2.96
C ALA A 39 2.28 -8.23 4.08
N TRP A 40 1.72 -9.32 4.59
CA TRP A 40 2.33 -10.07 5.69
C TRP A 40 3.78 -10.50 5.40
N HIS A 41 4.01 -11.06 4.21
CA HIS A 41 5.34 -11.53 3.81
C HIS A 41 6.37 -10.40 3.66
N SER A 42 5.93 -9.18 3.36
CA SER A 42 6.80 -8.01 3.23
C SER A 42 7.49 -7.64 4.55
N ILE A 43 6.84 -7.90 5.68
CA ILE A 43 7.40 -7.60 7.01
C ILE A 43 8.70 -8.36 7.24
N ALA A 44 8.75 -9.65 6.87
CA ALA A 44 9.97 -10.45 7.00
C ALA A 44 11.12 -9.91 6.14
N THR A 45 10.82 -9.51 4.91
CA THR A 45 11.81 -8.94 3.99
C THR A 45 12.33 -7.60 4.48
N ILE A 46 11.45 -6.72 4.95
CA ILE A 46 11.84 -5.42 5.53
C ILE A 46 12.75 -5.65 6.75
N ALA A 47 12.36 -6.53 7.66
CA ALA A 47 13.15 -6.86 8.84
C ALA A 47 14.55 -7.37 8.45
N TYR A 48 14.62 -8.31 7.50
CA TYR A 48 15.89 -8.84 7.01
C TYR A 48 16.80 -7.77 6.42
N LEU A 49 16.28 -6.89 5.58
CA LEU A 49 17.06 -5.86 4.92
C LEU A 49 17.55 -4.78 5.90
N VAL A 50 16.72 -4.39 6.87
CA VAL A 50 17.11 -3.44 7.92
C VAL A 50 18.16 -4.07 8.85
N GLU A 51 17.97 -5.31 9.25
CA GLU A 51 18.94 -6.04 10.09
C GLU A 51 20.29 -6.16 9.40
N ARG A 52 20.31 -6.45 8.12
CA ARG A 52 21.54 -6.59 7.35
C ARG A 52 22.36 -5.31 7.25
N GLN A 53 21.71 -4.14 7.22
CA GLN A 53 22.40 -2.84 7.15
C GLN A 53 22.71 -2.21 8.51
N HIS A 54 22.00 -2.66 9.54
CA HIS A 54 22.10 -2.11 10.89
C HIS A 54 22.30 -3.23 11.92
N SER A 55 21.21 -3.62 12.60
CA SER A 55 21.23 -4.68 13.62
C SER A 55 19.82 -5.28 13.78
N ALA A 56 19.75 -6.47 14.40
CA ALA A 56 18.48 -7.09 14.76
C ALA A 56 17.64 -6.20 15.69
N GLN A 57 18.26 -5.50 16.63
CA GLN A 57 17.58 -4.60 17.53
C GLN A 57 16.97 -3.40 16.80
N MET A 58 17.70 -2.78 15.87
CA MET A 58 17.19 -1.68 15.05
C MET A 58 16.08 -2.14 14.10
N ALA A 59 16.19 -3.32 13.52
CA ALA A 59 15.13 -3.90 12.68
C ALA A 59 13.82 -4.06 13.47
N ARG A 60 13.89 -4.61 14.69
CA ARG A 60 12.72 -4.76 15.55
C ARG A 60 12.10 -3.42 15.95
N ALA A 61 12.93 -2.44 16.29
CA ALA A 61 12.47 -1.08 16.60
C ALA A 61 11.79 -0.42 15.41
N PHE A 62 12.37 -0.57 14.21
CA PHE A 62 11.79 -0.06 12.97
C PHE A 62 10.43 -0.69 12.67
N ILE A 63 10.34 -2.03 12.74
CA ILE A 63 9.06 -2.75 12.52
C ILE A 63 8.01 -2.34 13.56
N ARG A 64 8.38 -2.18 14.83
CA ARG A 64 7.46 -1.71 15.87
C ARG A 64 6.90 -0.32 15.55
N GLY A 65 7.76 0.59 15.11
CA GLY A 65 7.33 1.92 14.67
C GLY A 65 6.41 1.86 13.46
N LEU A 66 6.74 1.03 12.46
CA LEU A 66 5.94 0.82 11.26
C LEU A 66 4.53 0.30 11.59
N LEU A 67 4.43 -0.70 12.44
CA LEU A 67 3.15 -1.28 12.87
C LEU A 67 2.35 -0.37 13.82
N GLY A 68 2.93 0.74 14.24
CA GLY A 68 2.22 1.79 14.99
C GLY A 68 1.28 2.63 14.13
N TRP A 69 1.47 2.65 12.79
CA TRP A 69 0.65 3.44 11.87
C TRP A 69 0.19 2.71 10.60
N ALA A 70 0.71 1.52 10.33
CA ALA A 70 0.31 0.68 9.21
C ALA A 70 -0.26 -0.65 9.71
N ASP A 71 -1.36 -1.08 9.10
CA ASP A 71 -1.98 -2.35 9.36
C ASP A 71 -1.38 -3.46 8.48
N VAL A 72 -1.64 -4.70 8.82
CA VAL A 72 -1.19 -5.87 8.05
C VAL A 72 -2.38 -6.55 7.40
N ALA A 73 -2.31 -6.76 6.10
CA ALA A 73 -3.36 -7.45 5.36
C ALA A 73 -3.41 -8.94 5.78
N VAL A 74 -4.61 -9.42 6.07
CA VAL A 74 -4.86 -10.83 6.38
C VAL A 74 -5.12 -11.56 5.07
N THR A 75 -4.20 -12.43 4.68
CA THR A 75 -4.28 -13.27 3.49
C THR A 75 -4.35 -14.75 3.86
N GLN A 76 -4.94 -15.53 2.97
CA GLN A 76 -5.20 -16.95 3.17
C GLN A 76 -4.68 -17.79 1.99
N HIS A 77 -4.79 -19.09 2.09
CA HIS A 77 -4.41 -20.04 1.05
C HIS A 77 -5.04 -19.71 -0.32
N ALA A 78 -6.32 -19.35 -0.35
CA ALA A 78 -7.02 -19.00 -1.58
C ALA A 78 -6.43 -17.75 -2.27
N ASP A 79 -5.95 -16.77 -1.50
CA ASP A 79 -5.34 -15.55 -2.05
C ASP A 79 -4.01 -15.87 -2.75
N ALA A 80 -3.23 -16.79 -2.19
CA ALA A 80 -1.99 -17.24 -2.80
C ALA A 80 -2.24 -18.01 -4.11
N LEU A 81 -3.27 -18.86 -4.16
CA LEU A 81 -3.66 -19.55 -5.39
C LEU A 81 -4.11 -18.56 -6.47
N GLN A 82 -4.91 -17.56 -6.09
CA GLN A 82 -5.37 -16.53 -7.02
C GLN A 82 -4.21 -15.71 -7.59
N ALA A 83 -3.21 -15.39 -6.76
CA ALA A 83 -2.02 -14.66 -7.20
C ALA A 83 -1.24 -15.39 -8.31
N LEU A 84 -1.25 -16.73 -8.32
CA LEU A 84 -0.60 -17.53 -9.35
C LEU A 84 -1.24 -17.36 -10.74
N ASP A 85 -2.53 -17.01 -10.78
CA ASP A 85 -3.30 -16.91 -12.03
C ASP A 85 -3.22 -15.51 -12.67
N TRP A 86 -2.69 -14.52 -11.97
CA TRP A 86 -2.55 -13.17 -12.52
C TRP A 86 -1.35 -13.06 -13.46
N PRO A 87 -1.47 -12.24 -14.54
CA PRO A 87 -0.40 -12.06 -15.51
C PRO A 87 0.68 -11.12 -14.97
N MET A 88 1.27 -11.46 -13.83
CA MET A 88 2.34 -10.73 -13.16
C MET A 88 3.62 -11.57 -13.18
N PRO A 89 4.75 -11.02 -13.70
CA PRO A 89 5.97 -11.81 -13.88
C PRO A 89 6.63 -12.20 -12.56
N ASP A 90 6.54 -11.36 -11.54
CA ASP A 90 7.09 -11.61 -10.22
C ASP A 90 5.99 -12.07 -9.26
N PHE A 91 6.20 -13.26 -8.66
CA PHE A 91 5.21 -13.84 -7.75
C PHE A 91 5.13 -13.11 -6.41
N GLU A 92 6.22 -12.53 -5.94
CA GLU A 92 6.21 -11.70 -4.73
C GLU A 92 5.31 -10.47 -4.92
N ASP A 93 5.41 -9.79 -6.07
CA ASP A 93 4.54 -8.68 -6.42
C ASP A 93 3.07 -9.13 -6.55
N ALA A 94 2.83 -10.32 -7.10
CA ALA A 94 1.48 -10.91 -7.16
C ALA A 94 0.91 -11.17 -5.75
N LEU A 95 1.73 -11.62 -4.81
CA LEU A 95 1.31 -11.75 -3.40
C LEU A 95 1.01 -10.40 -2.75
N GLN A 96 1.75 -9.34 -3.08
CA GLN A 96 1.42 -8.00 -2.63
C GLN A 96 0.08 -7.52 -3.22
N ALA A 97 -0.17 -7.79 -4.50
CA ALA A 97 -1.47 -7.49 -5.13
C ALA A 97 -2.61 -8.28 -4.47
N ALA A 98 -2.39 -9.54 -4.10
CA ALA A 98 -3.36 -10.33 -3.34
C ALA A 98 -3.65 -9.73 -1.96
N ALA A 99 -2.63 -9.26 -1.27
CA ALA A 99 -2.78 -8.54 -0.01
C ALA A 99 -3.60 -7.24 -0.19
N ALA A 100 -3.38 -6.51 -1.29
CA ALA A 100 -4.14 -5.31 -1.62
C ALA A 100 -5.63 -5.62 -1.83
N VAL A 101 -5.95 -6.71 -2.54
CA VAL A 101 -7.34 -7.18 -2.71
C VAL A 101 -7.95 -7.54 -1.35
N ALA A 102 -7.23 -8.34 -0.55
CA ALA A 102 -7.70 -8.84 0.73
C ALA A 102 -8.04 -7.71 1.73
N CYS A 103 -7.24 -6.65 1.78
CA CYS A 103 -7.51 -5.51 2.66
C CYS A 103 -8.44 -4.45 2.04
N GLY A 104 -8.88 -4.64 0.81
CA GLY A 104 -9.73 -3.67 0.09
C GLY A 104 -9.00 -2.36 -0.23
N ALA A 105 -7.72 -2.43 -0.55
CA ALA A 105 -6.95 -1.27 -0.96
C ALA A 105 -7.46 -0.72 -2.29
N GLN A 106 -7.48 0.61 -2.41
CA GLN A 106 -7.83 1.27 -3.67
C GLN A 106 -6.62 1.45 -4.59
N PHE A 107 -5.44 1.53 -4.01
CA PHE A 107 -4.17 1.65 -4.74
C PHE A 107 -3.07 0.85 -4.06
N ILE A 108 -2.14 0.38 -4.88
CA ILE A 108 -0.81 -0.07 -4.45
C ILE A 108 0.14 1.11 -4.66
N ILE A 109 0.87 1.49 -3.62
CA ILE A 109 1.89 2.54 -3.71
C ILE A 109 3.24 1.88 -3.88
N THR A 110 3.91 2.17 -5.00
CA THR A 110 5.17 1.54 -5.38
C THR A 110 6.05 2.49 -6.18
N ARG A 111 7.35 2.23 -6.23
CA ARG A 111 8.29 2.87 -7.16
C ARG A 111 8.23 2.26 -8.55
N ASN A 112 7.83 0.99 -8.65
CA ASN A 112 7.86 0.20 -9.87
C ASN A 112 6.44 -0.12 -10.37
N VAL A 113 5.70 0.90 -10.77
CA VAL A 113 4.30 0.76 -11.24
C VAL A 113 4.17 -0.29 -12.36
N ARG A 114 5.19 -0.41 -13.20
CA ARG A 114 5.22 -1.36 -14.30
C ARG A 114 5.12 -2.82 -13.84
N ASP A 115 5.69 -3.17 -12.68
CA ASP A 115 5.68 -4.52 -12.14
C ASP A 115 4.27 -4.96 -11.70
N PHE A 116 3.39 -3.99 -11.48
CA PHE A 116 1.98 -4.22 -11.11
C PHE A 116 1.00 -4.06 -12.27
N SER A 117 1.46 -4.04 -13.51
CA SER A 117 0.58 -3.83 -14.67
C SER A 117 -0.50 -4.91 -14.83
N GLY A 118 -0.25 -6.13 -14.37
CA GLY A 118 -1.22 -7.25 -14.34
C GLY A 118 -2.04 -7.35 -13.05
N SER A 119 -1.87 -6.43 -12.12
CA SER A 119 -2.59 -6.41 -10.84
C SER A 119 -4.05 -5.97 -11.02
N PRO A 120 -5.01 -6.57 -10.29
CA PRO A 120 -6.39 -6.10 -10.25
C PRO A 120 -6.54 -4.75 -9.51
N ILE A 121 -5.56 -4.37 -8.69
CA ILE A 121 -5.54 -3.08 -7.99
C ILE A 121 -4.55 -2.16 -8.70
N PRO A 122 -4.94 -0.93 -9.07
CA PRO A 122 -4.05 0.00 -9.75
C PRO A 122 -2.88 0.43 -8.86
N ALA A 123 -1.70 0.58 -9.47
CA ALA A 123 -0.49 1.01 -8.78
C ALA A 123 -0.13 2.44 -9.15
N LEU A 124 0.36 3.20 -8.18
CA LEU A 124 0.82 4.58 -8.33
C LEU A 124 2.14 4.80 -7.58
N THR A 125 2.94 5.74 -8.08
CA THR A 125 4.06 6.26 -7.29
C THR A 125 3.55 7.20 -6.18
N PRO A 126 4.33 7.44 -5.11
CA PRO A 126 3.98 8.44 -4.10
C PRO A 126 3.67 9.81 -4.71
N GLU A 127 4.49 10.26 -5.68
CA GLU A 127 4.32 11.53 -6.37
C GLU A 127 3.01 11.58 -7.16
N ALA A 128 2.72 10.54 -7.92
CA ALA A 128 1.49 10.44 -8.72
C ALA A 128 0.25 10.39 -7.82
N PHE A 129 0.32 9.68 -6.69
CA PHE A 129 -0.76 9.64 -5.73
C PHE A 129 -1.01 11.02 -5.09
N LEU A 130 0.05 11.69 -4.64
CA LEU A 130 -0.05 13.02 -4.03
C LEU A 130 -0.55 14.09 -5.00
N ALA A 131 -0.27 13.93 -6.31
CA ALA A 131 -0.74 14.83 -7.35
C ALA A 131 -2.22 14.65 -7.70
N GLN A 132 -2.84 13.54 -7.30
CA GLN A 132 -4.28 13.37 -7.46
C GLN A 132 -5.01 14.42 -6.61
N LYS A 133 -5.70 15.35 -7.25
CA LYS A 133 -6.61 16.26 -6.54
C LYS A 133 -7.66 15.38 -5.86
N ALA A 134 -7.91 15.62 -4.57
CA ALA A 134 -9.06 15.04 -3.89
C ALA A 134 -10.30 15.32 -4.74
N SER A 135 -10.87 14.28 -5.36
CA SER A 135 -12.15 14.44 -6.05
C SER A 135 -13.18 14.84 -4.99
N PRO A 136 -13.90 15.97 -5.17
CA PRO A 136 -14.96 16.31 -4.24
C PRO A 136 -15.96 15.14 -4.23
N SER A 137 -16.26 14.64 -3.04
CA SER A 137 -17.30 13.63 -2.83
C SER A 137 -18.53 14.00 -3.63
N ALA A 138 -18.99 13.12 -4.51
CA ALA A 138 -20.25 13.30 -5.22
C ALA A 138 -21.36 13.46 -4.17
N VAL A 139 -21.83 14.68 -4.02
CA VAL A 139 -23.05 14.99 -3.28
C VAL A 139 -24.19 14.32 -4.04
N VAL A 140 -24.68 13.20 -3.51
CA VAL A 140 -25.93 12.60 -3.99
C VAL A 140 -27.03 13.57 -3.66
N THR A 141 -27.37 14.41 -4.63
CA THR A 141 -28.59 15.22 -4.58
C THR A 141 -29.77 14.25 -4.78
N GLN A 142 -30.39 13.86 -3.68
CA GLN A 142 -31.72 13.26 -3.74
C GLN A 142 -32.68 14.31 -4.29
N ARG A 143 -33.01 14.17 -5.57
CA ARG A 143 -34.16 14.90 -6.14
C ARG A 143 -35.42 14.33 -5.52
N GLY A 144 -36.07 15.16 -4.70
CA GLY A 144 -37.39 14.89 -4.18
C GLY A 144 -38.37 14.64 -5.34
N LYS A 145 -39.21 13.62 -5.18
CA LYS A 145 -40.38 13.40 -6.01
C LYS A 145 -41.37 14.55 -5.84
N PRO A 146 -41.96 15.12 -6.89
CA PRO A 146 -43.13 15.96 -6.75
C PRO A 146 -44.34 15.03 -6.43
N SER A 147 -45.04 15.35 -5.36
CA SER A 147 -46.36 14.80 -5.06
C SER A 147 -47.36 15.32 -6.08
N ALA A 148 -47.99 14.39 -6.79
CA ALA A 148 -49.20 14.71 -7.59
C ALA A 148 -50.40 14.73 -6.68
N THR A 149 -51.11 15.82 -6.74
CA THR A 149 -52.49 16.01 -6.23
C THR A 149 -53.44 15.44 -7.29
#